data_624912259af91617b38dec5e01bac4e8
#
_entry.id   624912259af91617b38dec5e01bac4e8
#
_cell.length_a   1.000
_cell.length_b   1.000
_cell.length_c   1.000
_cell.angle_alpha   90.00
_cell.angle_beta   90.00
_cell.angle_gamma   90.00
#
_symmetry.space_group_name_H-M   'P 1'
#
loop_
_entity.id
_entity.type
_entity.pdbx_description
1 polymer ?
#
loop_
_entity_poly.entity_id
_entity_poly.type
_entity_poly.pdbx_seq_one_letter_code
_entity_poly.pdbx_strand_id
1 'polypeptide(L)'
;MLGQEIYVNPARGRQYNPDDFAGILQKYEADVKVQYLIKNMDIQYPLTVIRTKLKEAFVSWENLDSFITGLTNSLYNGMYIDEFKWTKALVSSAYKNNMVNVETVSSPLTSVDLAKAFTVKARELFLNFQMPTTSYNAWSKVGGSGRPITTWTAPEDIVILIRNDVRAYMDVEVLANAFQIDKAVLLGNIYPVDSFDVYSDEGEKIFDGSNIFGMIADRNWFKIKPVDQFMENGYNANNRAMQYFLNNIKMYEFSLFANAVVFATTEATVNPTAFKFLVNGEEKTSITITKATDVEVVTTPYSANASITYASSAEGKATVAKKSGANKVITITPVADGSANITATVGEVTGTLAVTVDV
;
A
#
# COMPACT_ATOMS: atom_id res chain seq x y z
N MET A 1 -4.72 17.44 -8.52
CA MET A 1 -4.66 16.07 -9.10
C MET A 1 -3.61 16.09 -10.18
N LEU A 2 -2.58 15.27 -10.11
CA LEU A 2 -1.43 15.30 -11.03
C LEU A 2 -1.37 14.09 -11.95
N GLY A 3 -2.17 13.07 -11.70
CA GLY A 3 -2.22 11.89 -12.52
C GLY A 3 -3.35 10.94 -12.15
N GLN A 4 -3.55 10.00 -13.03
CA GLN A 4 -4.45 8.87 -12.80
C GLN A 4 -3.79 7.60 -13.34
N GLU A 5 -4.03 6.50 -12.67
CA GLU A 5 -3.73 5.16 -13.16
C GLU A 5 -5.04 4.50 -13.56
N ILE A 6 -5.10 4.03 -14.79
CA ILE A 6 -6.30 3.37 -15.33
C ILE A 6 -5.94 1.91 -15.53
N TYR A 7 -6.73 1.02 -14.99
CA TYR A 7 -6.64 -0.41 -15.20
C TYR A 7 -7.89 -0.93 -15.89
N VAL A 8 -7.70 -1.68 -16.96
CA VAL A 8 -8.79 -2.32 -17.70
C VAL A 8 -8.70 -3.82 -17.46
N ASN A 9 -9.68 -4.39 -16.78
CA ASN A 9 -9.72 -5.83 -16.55
C ASN A 9 -9.82 -6.59 -17.88
N PRO A 10 -9.14 -7.74 -18.01
CA PRO A 10 -9.24 -8.58 -19.19
C PRO A 10 -10.71 -8.94 -19.51
N ALA A 11 -11.08 -8.89 -20.78
CA ALA A 11 -12.39 -9.29 -21.22
C ALA A 11 -12.66 -10.77 -20.90
N ARG A 12 -13.91 -11.10 -20.55
CA ARG A 12 -14.31 -12.50 -20.36
C ARG A 12 -14.70 -13.11 -21.68
N GLY A 13 -14.10 -14.25 -22.03
CA GLY A 13 -14.60 -15.11 -23.07
C GLY A 13 -15.98 -15.65 -22.73
N ARG A 14 -16.83 -15.79 -23.71
CA ARG A 14 -18.08 -16.55 -23.60
C ARG A 14 -18.08 -17.63 -24.67
N GLN A 15 -18.81 -18.72 -24.40
CA GLN A 15 -19.01 -19.74 -25.42
C GLN A 15 -19.84 -19.16 -26.57
N TYR A 16 -19.36 -19.31 -27.78
CA TYR A 16 -20.12 -18.92 -28.97
C TYR A 16 -21.28 -19.89 -29.16
N ASN A 17 -22.48 -19.36 -29.26
CA ASN A 17 -23.68 -20.11 -29.65
C ASN A 17 -24.32 -19.41 -30.85
N PRO A 18 -24.31 -20.04 -32.04
CA PRO A 18 -24.87 -19.43 -33.25
C PRO A 18 -26.39 -19.20 -33.17
N ASP A 19 -27.08 -19.93 -32.28
CA ASP A 19 -28.54 -19.84 -32.12
C ASP A 19 -28.94 -18.79 -31.05
N ASP A 20 -28.01 -18.16 -30.38
CA ASP A 20 -28.27 -17.11 -29.38
C ASP A 20 -28.39 -15.72 -30.02
N PHE A 21 -29.53 -15.47 -30.62
CA PHE A 21 -29.86 -14.17 -31.24
C PHE A 21 -30.03 -13.03 -30.20
N ALA A 22 -30.31 -13.33 -28.93
CA ALA A 22 -30.45 -12.34 -27.88
C ALA A 22 -29.13 -11.61 -27.56
N GLY A 23 -28.01 -12.23 -27.86
CA GLY A 23 -26.69 -11.67 -27.62
C GLY A 23 -26.14 -10.76 -28.73
N ILE A 24 -26.76 -10.67 -29.92
CA ILE A 24 -26.19 -9.96 -31.07
C ILE A 24 -26.08 -8.45 -30.87
N LEU A 25 -26.99 -7.85 -30.11
CA LEU A 25 -27.03 -6.42 -29.81
C LEU A 25 -26.76 -6.10 -28.35
N GLN A 26 -26.31 -7.07 -27.57
CA GLN A 26 -26.00 -6.87 -26.15
C GLN A 26 -24.77 -6.00 -26.00
N LYS A 27 -24.89 -4.93 -25.20
CA LYS A 27 -23.79 -4.05 -24.88
C LYS A 27 -22.87 -4.72 -23.86
N TYR A 28 -21.59 -4.82 -24.18
CA TYR A 28 -20.55 -5.31 -23.27
C TYR A 28 -19.66 -4.14 -22.90
N GLU A 29 -19.74 -3.70 -21.65
CA GLU A 29 -18.90 -2.61 -21.14
C GLU A 29 -17.57 -3.14 -20.64
N ALA A 30 -16.50 -2.37 -20.91
CA ALA A 30 -15.20 -2.64 -20.34
C ALA A 30 -15.23 -2.41 -18.82
N ASP A 31 -14.64 -3.34 -18.06
CA ASP A 31 -14.50 -3.19 -16.62
C ASP A 31 -13.23 -2.37 -16.31
N VAL A 32 -13.42 -1.06 -16.13
CA VAL A 32 -12.36 -0.08 -15.94
C VAL A 32 -12.30 0.33 -14.47
N LYS A 33 -11.08 0.33 -13.91
CA LYS A 33 -10.77 0.83 -12.58
C LYS A 33 -9.85 2.03 -12.69
N VAL A 34 -10.01 3.01 -11.80
CA VAL A 34 -9.23 4.24 -11.81
C VAL A 34 -8.71 4.51 -10.40
N GLN A 35 -7.42 4.78 -10.31
CA GLN A 35 -6.76 5.32 -9.13
C GLN A 35 -6.29 6.74 -9.44
N TYR A 36 -6.61 7.68 -8.57
CA TYR A 36 -6.13 9.06 -8.67
C TYR A 36 -4.87 9.23 -7.85
N LEU A 37 -3.88 9.86 -8.46
CA LEU A 37 -2.57 10.12 -7.88
C LEU A 37 -2.44 11.61 -7.62
N ILE A 38 -1.96 11.99 -6.44
CA ILE A 38 -1.84 13.39 -6.02
C ILE A 38 -0.40 13.76 -5.68
N LYS A 39 -0.07 15.03 -5.83
CA LYS A 39 1.16 15.60 -5.32
C LYS A 39 1.10 15.57 -3.78
N ASN A 40 2.05 14.92 -3.16
CA ASN A 40 2.11 14.79 -1.70
C ASN A 40 3.47 15.16 -1.09
N MET A 41 4.43 15.57 -1.93
CA MET A 41 5.74 16.02 -1.47
C MET A 41 6.12 17.35 -2.15
N ASP A 42 6.49 18.33 -1.32
CA ASP A 42 6.96 19.65 -1.73
C ASP A 42 8.00 20.10 -0.71
N ILE A 43 9.27 19.86 -1.02
CA ILE A 43 10.39 20.07 -0.09
C ILE A 43 11.37 21.04 -0.69
N GLN A 44 11.82 21.97 0.13
CA GLN A 44 12.84 22.95 -0.18
C GLN A 44 14.10 22.67 0.66
N TYR A 45 15.24 22.56 0.00
CA TYR A 45 16.55 22.41 0.63
C TYR A 45 17.25 23.78 0.60
N PRO A 46 17.32 24.50 1.72
CA PRO A 46 17.96 25.81 1.79
C PRO A 46 19.45 25.69 2.11
N LEU A 47 20.24 26.54 1.48
CA LEU A 47 21.66 26.74 1.78
C LEU A 47 22.00 28.22 1.79
N THR A 48 22.68 28.71 2.84
CA THR A 48 23.12 30.08 2.94
C THR A 48 24.65 30.16 2.93
N VAL A 49 25.19 30.92 1.99
CA VAL A 49 26.63 31.14 1.81
C VAL A 49 26.99 32.57 2.15
N ILE A 50 27.65 32.80 3.28
CA ILE A 50 28.04 34.15 3.72
C ILE A 50 29.34 34.54 3.03
N ARG A 51 29.27 35.57 2.19
CA ARG A 51 30.35 36.03 1.32
C ARG A 51 31.63 36.47 2.07
N THR A 52 31.50 37.06 3.25
CA THR A 52 32.64 37.50 4.06
C THR A 52 33.40 36.29 4.63
N LYS A 53 32.69 35.27 5.13
CA LYS A 53 33.32 34.03 5.63
C LYS A 53 34.05 33.25 4.54
N LEU A 54 33.51 33.26 3.32
CA LEU A 54 34.17 32.67 2.15
C LEU A 54 35.52 33.32 1.85
N LYS A 55 35.62 34.67 1.88
CA LYS A 55 36.84 35.38 1.59
C LYS A 55 37.92 35.15 2.68
N GLU A 56 37.51 34.93 3.92
CA GLU A 56 38.44 34.69 5.04
C GLU A 56 38.97 33.23 5.02
N ALA A 57 38.18 32.28 4.50
CA ALA A 57 38.51 30.86 4.53
C ALA A 57 39.38 30.39 3.35
N PHE A 58 39.42 31.12 2.23
CA PHE A 58 40.11 30.64 1.02
C PHE A 58 41.14 31.63 0.50
N VAL A 59 42.38 31.13 0.35
CA VAL A 59 43.55 31.84 -0.16
C VAL A 59 43.66 31.70 -1.69
N SER A 60 43.01 30.68 -2.30
CA SER A 60 43.03 30.43 -3.74
C SER A 60 41.63 30.29 -4.37
N TRP A 61 41.50 30.67 -5.62
CA TRP A 61 40.25 30.56 -6.38
C TRP A 61 39.84 29.10 -6.63
N GLU A 62 40.79 28.19 -6.82
CA GLU A 62 40.52 26.79 -7.06
C GLU A 62 39.86 26.12 -5.85
N ASN A 63 40.31 26.45 -4.63
CA ASN A 63 39.71 25.93 -3.40
C ASN A 63 38.29 26.50 -3.18
N LEU A 64 38.04 27.74 -3.61
CA LEU A 64 36.73 28.37 -3.52
C LEU A 64 35.71 27.69 -4.45
N ASP A 65 36.11 27.41 -5.68
CA ASP A 65 35.24 26.76 -6.67
C ASP A 65 34.87 25.34 -6.24
N SER A 66 35.85 24.57 -5.78
CA SER A 66 35.64 23.25 -5.21
C SER A 66 34.70 23.25 -4.00
N PHE A 67 34.83 24.27 -3.14
CA PHE A 67 33.95 24.42 -1.99
C PHE A 67 32.51 24.77 -2.38
N ILE A 68 32.30 25.69 -3.31
CA ILE A 68 30.96 26.03 -3.81
C ILE A 68 30.29 24.81 -4.46
N THR A 69 31.07 24.06 -5.26
CA THR A 69 30.60 22.81 -5.85
C THR A 69 30.22 21.80 -4.77
N GLY A 70 31.03 21.64 -3.72
CA GLY A 70 30.73 20.79 -2.57
C GLY A 70 29.43 21.20 -1.85
N LEU A 71 29.21 22.50 -1.66
CA LEU A 71 27.99 23.03 -1.06
C LEU A 71 26.75 22.75 -1.93
N THR A 72 26.87 22.94 -3.24
CA THR A 72 25.78 22.63 -4.17
C THR A 72 25.47 21.13 -4.16
N ASN A 73 26.51 20.29 -4.17
CA ASN A 73 26.33 18.84 -4.06
C ASN A 73 25.66 18.42 -2.75
N SER A 74 25.87 19.16 -1.65
CA SER A 74 25.21 18.86 -0.38
C SER A 74 23.69 18.98 -0.44
N LEU A 75 23.16 19.92 -1.25
CA LEU A 75 21.71 20.05 -1.48
C LEU A 75 21.13 18.81 -2.17
N TYR A 76 21.82 18.34 -3.22
CA TYR A 76 21.41 17.13 -3.93
C TYR A 76 21.55 15.88 -3.06
N ASN A 77 22.60 15.77 -2.26
CA ASN A 77 22.78 14.66 -1.33
C ASN A 77 21.64 14.63 -0.28
N GLY A 78 21.26 15.79 0.26
CA GLY A 78 20.09 15.89 1.15
C GLY A 78 18.82 15.39 0.48
N MET A 79 18.58 15.82 -0.76
CA MET A 79 17.45 15.37 -1.56
C MET A 79 17.46 13.84 -1.77
N TYR A 80 18.59 13.24 -2.13
CA TYR A 80 18.67 11.79 -2.36
C TYR A 80 18.47 10.97 -1.08
N ILE A 81 18.96 11.47 0.07
CA ILE A 81 18.72 10.85 1.38
C ILE A 81 17.22 10.83 1.70
N ASP A 82 16.54 11.95 1.48
CA ASP A 82 15.11 12.04 1.71
C ASP A 82 14.31 11.16 0.72
N GLU A 83 14.71 11.11 -0.54
CA GLU A 83 14.08 10.23 -1.54
C GLU A 83 14.15 8.75 -1.12
N PHE A 84 15.29 8.32 -0.62
CA PHE A 84 15.46 6.97 -0.08
C PHE A 84 14.55 6.74 1.15
N LYS A 85 14.53 7.69 2.09
CA LYS A 85 13.66 7.67 3.28
C LYS A 85 12.18 7.53 2.88
N TRP A 86 11.72 8.36 1.93
CA TRP A 86 10.31 8.34 1.49
C TRP A 86 9.95 7.10 0.69
N THR A 87 10.86 6.56 -0.10
CA THR A 87 10.64 5.29 -0.81
C THR A 87 10.41 4.14 0.16
N LYS A 88 11.18 4.06 1.24
CA LYS A 88 10.94 3.08 2.32
C LYS A 88 9.61 3.35 3.03
N ALA A 89 9.30 4.61 3.29
CA ALA A 89 8.08 5.02 3.95
C ALA A 89 6.81 4.60 3.19
N LEU A 90 6.86 4.49 1.85
CA LEU A 90 5.74 3.95 1.07
C LEU A 90 5.38 2.52 1.48
N VAL A 91 6.40 1.66 1.63
CA VAL A 91 6.18 0.25 2.04
C VAL A 91 5.58 0.20 3.44
N SER A 92 6.18 0.95 4.37
CA SER A 92 5.73 1.02 5.76
C SER A 92 4.32 1.59 5.89
N SER A 93 4.00 2.63 5.10
CA SER A 93 2.67 3.22 5.06
C SER A 93 1.62 2.26 4.50
N ALA A 94 1.94 1.57 3.39
CA ALA A 94 1.05 0.58 2.80
C ALA A 94 0.78 -0.58 3.77
N TYR A 95 1.82 -1.06 4.47
CA TYR A 95 1.70 -2.10 5.49
C TYR A 95 0.84 -1.61 6.68
N LYS A 96 1.17 -0.46 7.28
CA LYS A 96 0.48 0.12 8.43
C LYS A 96 -1.02 0.31 8.18
N ASN A 97 -1.39 0.70 6.96
CA ASN A 97 -2.77 0.97 6.58
C ASN A 97 -3.48 -0.24 5.97
N ASN A 98 -2.87 -1.43 5.99
CA ASN A 98 -3.38 -2.66 5.37
C ASN A 98 -3.75 -2.48 3.88
N MET A 99 -2.94 -1.72 3.14
CA MET A 99 -3.11 -1.45 1.71
C MET A 99 -2.13 -2.26 0.84
N VAL A 100 -1.52 -3.29 1.40
CA VAL A 100 -0.67 -4.25 0.70
C VAL A 100 -0.94 -5.64 1.28
N ASN A 101 -0.73 -6.68 0.48
CA ASN A 101 -0.85 -8.05 0.97
C ASN A 101 0.34 -8.39 1.86
N VAL A 102 0.12 -9.17 2.90
CA VAL A 102 1.14 -9.60 3.85
C VAL A 102 1.25 -11.11 3.82
N GLU A 103 2.45 -11.61 3.61
CA GLU A 103 2.80 -13.01 3.84
C GLU A 103 3.39 -13.13 5.23
N THR A 104 2.67 -13.79 6.11
CA THR A 104 3.11 -13.97 7.49
C THR A 104 4.19 -15.05 7.56
N VAL A 105 5.38 -14.66 8.00
CA VAL A 105 6.55 -15.54 8.11
C VAL A 105 7.17 -15.42 9.49
N SER A 106 7.69 -16.53 10.02
CA SER A 106 8.54 -16.49 11.21
C SER A 106 9.86 -15.78 10.91
N SER A 107 10.46 -15.16 11.92
CA SER A 107 11.71 -14.40 11.71
C SER A 107 12.81 -15.28 11.09
N PRO A 108 13.29 -14.94 9.88
CA PRO A 108 14.35 -15.70 9.21
C PRO A 108 15.70 -15.57 9.92
N LEU A 109 15.84 -14.65 10.87
CA LEU A 109 17.06 -14.42 11.65
C LEU A 109 17.23 -15.40 12.82
N THR A 110 16.21 -16.19 13.13
CA THR A 110 16.22 -17.04 14.33
C THR A 110 16.89 -18.39 14.09
N SER A 111 16.78 -18.95 12.88
CA SER A 111 17.42 -20.23 12.53
C SER A 111 17.62 -20.38 11.02
N VAL A 112 18.56 -21.24 10.62
CA VAL A 112 18.82 -21.57 9.20
C VAL A 112 17.59 -22.17 8.52
N ASP A 113 16.82 -22.98 9.24
CA ASP A 113 15.63 -23.63 8.66
C ASP A 113 14.51 -22.60 8.41
N LEU A 114 14.36 -21.58 9.27
CA LEU A 114 13.43 -20.49 9.03
C LEU A 114 13.88 -19.58 7.87
N ALA A 115 15.19 -19.36 7.72
CA ALA A 115 15.74 -18.65 6.57
C ALA A 115 15.49 -19.42 5.25
N LYS A 116 15.62 -20.74 5.26
CA LYS A 116 15.25 -21.60 4.11
C LYS A 116 13.76 -21.52 3.82
N ALA A 117 12.90 -21.62 4.85
CA ALA A 117 11.45 -21.51 4.69
C ALA A 117 11.04 -20.16 4.10
N PHE A 118 11.64 -19.07 4.57
CA PHE A 118 11.47 -17.75 4.00
C PHE A 118 11.87 -17.69 2.51
N THR A 119 13.01 -18.28 2.16
CA THR A 119 13.50 -18.34 0.77
C THR A 119 12.54 -19.12 -0.13
N VAL A 120 12.03 -20.25 0.34
CA VAL A 120 11.03 -21.05 -0.39
C VAL A 120 9.76 -20.25 -0.63
N LYS A 121 9.30 -19.51 0.38
CA LYS A 121 8.09 -18.69 0.29
C LYS A 121 8.27 -17.51 -0.67
N ALA A 122 9.41 -16.85 -0.61
CA ALA A 122 9.76 -15.78 -1.54
C ALA A 122 9.81 -16.30 -2.99
N ARG A 123 10.36 -17.50 -3.21
CA ARG A 123 10.35 -18.16 -4.53
C ARG A 123 8.95 -18.51 -5.00
N GLU A 124 8.12 -19.06 -4.14
CA GLU A 124 6.71 -19.35 -4.46
C GLU A 124 5.98 -18.10 -4.95
N LEU A 125 6.11 -16.98 -4.23
CA LEU A 125 5.51 -15.71 -4.62
C LEU A 125 6.08 -15.17 -5.94
N PHE A 126 7.41 -15.31 -6.15
CA PHE A 126 8.05 -14.91 -7.39
C PHE A 126 7.47 -15.65 -8.62
N LEU A 127 7.21 -16.96 -8.48
CA LEU A 127 6.58 -17.76 -9.54
C LEU A 127 5.09 -17.43 -9.69
N ASN A 128 4.39 -17.24 -8.58
CA ASN A 128 2.96 -16.92 -8.58
C ASN A 128 2.67 -15.54 -9.20
N PHE A 129 3.58 -14.57 -9.06
CA PHE A 129 3.42 -13.24 -9.67
C PHE A 129 3.40 -13.29 -11.21
N GLN A 130 4.04 -14.30 -11.80
CA GLN A 130 4.09 -14.49 -13.25
C GLN A 130 2.78 -15.04 -13.82
N MET A 131 1.90 -15.57 -12.95
CA MET A 131 0.63 -16.16 -13.36
C MET A 131 -0.53 -15.17 -13.15
N PRO A 132 -1.52 -15.15 -14.06
CA PRO A 132 -2.71 -14.32 -13.87
C PRO A 132 -3.44 -14.69 -12.58
N THR A 133 -3.51 -13.75 -11.63
CA THR A 133 -4.12 -13.94 -10.32
C THR A 133 -4.82 -12.67 -9.84
N THR A 134 -5.76 -12.85 -8.92
CA THR A 134 -6.46 -11.73 -8.24
C THR A 134 -5.95 -11.51 -6.81
N SER A 135 -4.95 -12.29 -6.37
CA SER A 135 -4.60 -12.41 -4.95
C SER A 135 -3.58 -11.38 -4.44
N TYR A 136 -2.76 -10.80 -5.33
CA TYR A 136 -1.59 -10.03 -4.89
C TYR A 136 -1.68 -8.54 -5.13
N ASN A 137 -2.78 -8.03 -5.72
CA ASN A 137 -3.06 -6.60 -5.80
C ASN A 137 -3.86 -6.13 -4.57
N ALA A 138 -3.87 -4.81 -4.33
CA ALA A 138 -4.51 -4.23 -3.17
C ALA A 138 -5.96 -3.76 -3.40
N TRP A 139 -6.51 -3.95 -4.60
CA TRP A 139 -7.82 -3.39 -4.96
C TRP A 139 -8.95 -3.82 -4.03
N SER A 140 -8.99 -5.08 -3.64
CA SER A 140 -10.02 -5.61 -2.72
C SER A 140 -9.92 -5.05 -1.30
N LYS A 141 -8.73 -4.59 -0.90
CA LYS A 141 -8.49 -4.04 0.45
C LYS A 141 -8.95 -2.59 0.60
N VAL A 142 -9.18 -1.88 -0.51
CA VAL A 142 -9.53 -0.45 -0.50
C VAL A 142 -10.99 -0.17 -0.90
N GLY A 143 -11.81 -1.20 -0.97
CA GLY A 143 -13.24 -1.08 -1.27
C GLY A 143 -13.55 -0.90 -2.75
N GLY A 144 -12.65 -1.39 -3.59
CA GLY A 144 -12.90 -1.40 -5.02
C GLY A 144 -14.13 -2.22 -5.37
N SER A 145 -15.16 -1.59 -5.93
CA SER A 145 -16.37 -2.25 -6.38
C SER A 145 -16.15 -3.02 -7.69
N GLY A 146 -16.99 -4.00 -7.95
CA GLY A 146 -17.01 -4.78 -9.19
C GLY A 146 -16.10 -6.01 -9.14
N ARG A 147 -15.64 -6.44 -10.31
CA ARG A 147 -14.82 -7.65 -10.45
C ARG A 147 -13.44 -7.47 -9.79
N PRO A 148 -12.89 -8.53 -9.16
CA PRO A 148 -11.50 -8.54 -8.76
C PRO A 148 -10.58 -8.22 -9.95
N ILE A 149 -9.48 -7.55 -9.68
CA ILE A 149 -8.46 -7.22 -10.68
C ILE A 149 -7.58 -8.44 -10.90
N THR A 150 -7.38 -8.83 -12.16
CA THR A 150 -6.47 -9.93 -12.53
C THR A 150 -5.15 -9.36 -13.02
N THR A 151 -4.07 -9.63 -12.28
CA THR A 151 -2.74 -9.09 -12.54
C THR A 151 -1.71 -10.21 -12.69
N TRP A 152 -0.64 -9.95 -13.42
CA TRP A 152 0.58 -10.75 -13.49
C TRP A 152 1.76 -9.81 -13.72
N THR A 153 2.96 -10.25 -13.40
CA THR A 153 4.18 -9.46 -13.50
C THR A 153 5.24 -10.25 -14.24
N ALA A 154 5.87 -9.65 -15.25
CA ALA A 154 7.01 -10.28 -15.94
C ALA A 154 8.21 -10.43 -14.96
N PRO A 155 9.02 -11.51 -15.10
CA PRO A 155 10.12 -11.76 -14.17
C PRO A 155 11.10 -10.59 -14.01
N GLU A 156 11.38 -9.88 -15.10
CA GLU A 156 12.27 -8.71 -15.17
C GLU A 156 11.72 -7.48 -14.42
N ASP A 157 10.41 -7.41 -14.24
CA ASP A 157 9.74 -6.31 -13.54
C ASP A 157 9.49 -6.60 -12.06
N ILE A 158 9.79 -7.82 -11.60
CA ILE A 158 9.69 -8.15 -10.18
C ILE A 158 10.90 -7.58 -9.45
N VAL A 159 10.63 -6.78 -8.42
CA VAL A 159 11.63 -6.20 -7.53
C VAL A 159 11.49 -6.79 -6.13
N ILE A 160 12.62 -7.00 -5.47
CA ILE A 160 12.68 -7.56 -4.12
C ILE A 160 13.43 -6.55 -3.24
N LEU A 161 12.73 -5.99 -2.27
CA LEU A 161 13.34 -5.22 -1.19
C LEU A 161 13.60 -6.17 -0.03
N ILE A 162 14.83 -6.21 0.46
CA ILE A 162 15.19 -7.10 1.58
C ILE A 162 16.01 -6.33 2.62
N ARG A 163 15.69 -6.56 3.90
CA ARG A 163 16.42 -5.95 5.01
C ARG A 163 17.85 -6.47 5.08
N ASN A 164 18.81 -5.59 5.32
CA ASN A 164 20.25 -5.91 5.26
C ASN A 164 20.66 -7.04 6.19
N ASP A 165 20.11 -7.11 7.40
CA ASP A 165 20.40 -8.17 8.36
C ASP A 165 19.88 -9.54 7.87
N VAL A 166 18.69 -9.58 7.27
CA VAL A 166 18.14 -10.78 6.64
C VAL A 166 19.01 -11.22 5.47
N ARG A 167 19.42 -10.27 4.62
CA ARG A 167 20.30 -10.55 3.50
C ARG A 167 21.66 -11.07 3.93
N ALA A 168 22.24 -10.50 4.98
CA ALA A 168 23.54 -10.95 5.52
C ALA A 168 23.47 -12.36 6.12
N TYR A 169 22.31 -12.73 6.66
CA TYR A 169 22.09 -14.07 7.21
C TYR A 169 21.86 -15.13 6.12
N MET A 170 21.35 -14.72 4.96
CA MET A 170 21.09 -15.59 3.82
C MET A 170 22.28 -15.60 2.88
N ASP A 171 22.74 -16.79 2.51
CA ASP A 171 23.73 -16.92 1.47
C ASP A 171 23.15 -16.46 0.11
N VAL A 172 23.83 -15.54 -0.57
CA VAL A 172 23.43 -15.02 -1.87
C VAL A 172 23.31 -16.14 -2.92
N GLU A 173 24.15 -17.18 -2.86
CA GLU A 173 24.04 -18.33 -3.76
C GLU A 173 22.78 -19.14 -3.52
N VAL A 174 22.37 -19.33 -2.26
CA VAL A 174 21.12 -20.00 -1.91
C VAL A 174 19.93 -19.24 -2.43
N LEU A 175 19.93 -17.91 -2.29
CA LEU A 175 18.87 -17.06 -2.79
C LEU A 175 18.78 -17.10 -4.33
N ALA A 176 19.92 -16.99 -5.03
CA ALA A 176 19.98 -17.07 -6.50
C ALA A 176 19.49 -18.42 -7.01
N ASN A 177 19.91 -19.52 -6.39
CA ASN A 177 19.47 -20.87 -6.73
C ASN A 177 17.99 -21.09 -6.45
N ALA A 178 17.45 -20.49 -5.35
CA ALA A 178 16.05 -20.57 -5.01
C ALA A 178 15.15 -19.96 -6.09
N PHE A 179 15.54 -18.85 -6.68
CA PHE A 179 14.76 -18.19 -7.73
C PHE A 179 14.97 -18.78 -9.13
N GLN A 180 15.98 -19.63 -9.34
CA GLN A 180 16.30 -20.22 -10.67
C GLN A 180 16.39 -19.19 -11.81
N ILE A 181 16.85 -18.00 -11.50
CA ILE A 181 17.04 -16.90 -12.42
C ILE A 181 18.54 -16.72 -12.64
N ASP A 182 18.91 -16.20 -13.81
CA ASP A 182 20.28 -15.78 -14.04
C ASP A 182 20.75 -14.89 -12.88
N LYS A 183 21.90 -15.24 -12.25
CA LYS A 183 22.43 -14.51 -11.07
C LYS A 183 22.46 -12.99 -11.32
N ALA A 184 22.75 -12.58 -12.56
CA ALA A 184 22.80 -11.17 -12.94
C ALA A 184 21.42 -10.48 -12.85
N VAL A 185 20.35 -11.15 -13.28
CA VAL A 185 18.98 -10.60 -13.24
C VAL A 185 18.49 -10.51 -11.79
N LEU A 186 18.71 -11.57 -11.00
CA LEU A 186 18.32 -11.58 -9.61
C LEU A 186 19.04 -10.50 -8.81
N LEU A 187 20.36 -10.34 -8.98
CA LEU A 187 21.15 -9.31 -8.30
C LEU A 187 20.73 -7.89 -8.72
N GLY A 188 20.30 -7.70 -9.98
CA GLY A 188 19.78 -6.41 -10.45
C GLY A 188 18.45 -6.01 -9.87
N ASN A 189 17.63 -6.97 -9.45
CA ASN A 189 16.28 -6.74 -8.93
C ASN A 189 16.17 -6.81 -7.40
N ILE A 190 17.25 -7.10 -6.69
CA ILE A 190 17.31 -7.11 -5.23
C ILE A 190 17.88 -5.80 -4.72
N TYR A 191 17.06 -5.06 -3.97
CA TYR A 191 17.42 -3.80 -3.34
C TYR A 191 17.55 -3.99 -1.83
N PRO A 192 18.76 -3.87 -1.28
CA PRO A 192 18.96 -3.94 0.16
C PRO A 192 18.47 -2.66 0.83
N VAL A 193 17.81 -2.81 1.96
CA VAL A 193 17.36 -1.69 2.80
C VAL A 193 17.88 -1.88 4.24
N ASP A 194 18.19 -0.78 4.91
CA ASP A 194 18.66 -0.79 6.29
C ASP A 194 17.57 -1.27 7.26
N SER A 195 16.41 -0.65 7.17
CA SER A 195 15.21 -0.98 7.95
C SER A 195 13.97 -0.44 7.27
N PHE A 196 12.80 -0.90 7.72
CA PHE A 196 11.50 -0.32 7.33
C PHE A 196 10.96 0.65 8.40
N ASP A 197 11.80 1.03 9.36
CA ASP A 197 11.46 2.08 10.32
C ASP A 197 11.32 3.43 9.63
N VAL A 198 10.37 4.23 10.10
CA VAL A 198 10.18 5.60 9.63
C VAL A 198 10.37 6.55 10.81
N TYR A 199 11.21 7.56 10.60
CA TYR A 199 11.52 8.57 11.59
C TYR A 199 11.02 9.94 11.13
N SER A 200 10.60 10.79 12.09
CA SER A 200 10.34 12.22 11.85
C SER A 200 11.65 12.96 11.54
N ASP A 201 11.54 14.21 11.13
CA ASP A 201 12.71 15.06 10.93
C ASP A 201 13.43 15.39 12.25
N GLU A 202 12.73 15.25 13.38
CA GLU A 202 13.25 15.42 14.74
C GLU A 202 13.90 14.13 15.29
N GLY A 203 13.87 13.03 14.51
CA GLY A 203 14.49 11.74 14.86
C GLY A 203 13.59 10.82 15.69
N GLU A 204 12.33 11.16 15.90
CA GLU A 204 11.37 10.29 16.56
C GLU A 204 10.88 9.18 15.63
N LYS A 205 10.79 7.94 16.15
CA LYS A 205 10.28 6.80 15.38
C LYS A 205 8.75 6.91 15.22
N ILE A 206 8.30 7.27 14.01
CA ILE A 206 6.86 7.38 13.66
C ILE A 206 6.25 6.00 13.39
N PHE A 207 7.04 5.08 12.85
CA PHE A 207 6.62 3.72 12.54
C PHE A 207 7.72 2.72 12.85
N ASP A 208 7.36 1.65 13.56
CA ASP A 208 8.25 0.53 13.85
C ASP A 208 8.09 -0.55 12.78
N GLY A 209 9.07 -0.64 11.89
CA GLY A 209 9.15 -1.63 10.81
C GLY A 209 9.92 -2.89 11.18
N SER A 210 10.23 -3.12 12.46
CA SER A 210 11.02 -4.28 12.92
C SER A 210 10.38 -5.63 12.54
N ASN A 211 9.07 -5.65 12.41
CA ASN A 211 8.30 -6.82 11.98
C ASN A 211 8.42 -7.13 10.49
N ILE A 212 8.91 -6.20 9.66
CA ILE A 212 9.01 -6.33 8.22
C ILE A 212 10.41 -6.82 7.84
N PHE A 213 10.50 -7.92 7.10
CA PHE A 213 11.76 -8.50 6.63
C PHE A 213 12.09 -8.13 5.20
N GLY A 214 11.07 -7.87 4.40
CA GLY A 214 11.23 -7.53 3.00
C GLY A 214 9.89 -7.38 2.29
N MET A 215 9.97 -7.12 1.00
CA MET A 215 8.83 -6.99 0.11
C MET A 215 9.18 -7.55 -1.26
N ILE A 216 8.26 -8.26 -1.87
CA ILE A 216 8.29 -8.58 -3.29
C ILE A 216 7.18 -7.80 -3.99
N ALA A 217 7.50 -7.11 -5.07
CA ALA A 217 6.54 -6.26 -5.76
C ALA A 217 6.83 -6.19 -7.26
N ASP A 218 5.81 -5.83 -8.02
CA ASP A 218 5.97 -5.31 -9.37
C ASP A 218 6.65 -3.93 -9.30
N ARG A 219 7.61 -3.66 -10.17
CA ARG A 219 8.26 -2.34 -10.27
C ARG A 219 7.24 -1.21 -10.43
N ASN A 220 6.14 -1.47 -11.15
CA ASN A 220 5.05 -0.51 -11.34
C ASN A 220 4.23 -0.23 -10.07
N TRP A 221 4.44 -0.97 -8.98
CA TRP A 221 3.84 -0.66 -7.70
C TRP A 221 4.33 0.68 -7.17
N PHE A 222 5.58 1.03 -7.39
CA PHE A 222 6.16 2.31 -6.98
C PHE A 222 5.79 3.39 -8.00
N LYS A 223 4.88 4.28 -7.65
CA LYS A 223 4.45 5.44 -8.44
C LYS A 223 5.17 6.69 -7.98
N ILE A 224 6.49 6.71 -8.15
CA ILE A 224 7.33 7.86 -7.79
C ILE A 224 7.56 8.67 -9.06
N LYS A 225 7.05 9.90 -9.11
CA LYS A 225 7.17 10.77 -10.28
C LYS A 225 7.62 12.16 -9.87
N PRO A 226 8.66 12.72 -10.51
CA PRO A 226 8.98 14.12 -10.37
C PRO A 226 7.85 14.96 -10.99
N VAL A 227 7.43 16.00 -10.27
CA VAL A 227 6.49 17.00 -10.76
C VAL A 227 7.25 18.21 -11.24
N ASP A 228 8.15 18.72 -10.40
CA ASP A 228 9.05 19.82 -10.72
C ASP A 228 10.29 19.79 -9.82
N GLN A 229 11.42 20.19 -10.37
CA GLN A 229 12.68 20.32 -9.64
C GLN A 229 13.43 21.52 -10.18
N PHE A 230 13.61 22.52 -9.36
CA PHE A 230 14.30 23.76 -9.77
C PHE A 230 15.12 24.34 -8.63
N MET A 231 16.16 25.07 -9.00
CA MET A 231 17.02 25.79 -8.08
C MET A 231 16.78 27.28 -8.22
N GLU A 232 16.55 27.95 -7.11
CA GLU A 232 16.47 29.39 -7.01
C GLU A 232 17.62 29.92 -6.16
N ASN A 233 18.02 31.13 -6.40
CA ASN A 233 18.99 31.84 -5.58
C ASN A 233 18.61 33.30 -5.40
N GLY A 234 19.04 33.87 -4.28
CA GLY A 234 18.80 35.25 -3.96
C GLY A 234 19.89 35.83 -3.07
N TYR A 235 20.24 37.10 -3.29
CA TYR A 235 21.15 37.80 -2.41
C TYR A 235 20.40 38.48 -1.26
N ASN A 236 20.76 38.13 -0.04
CA ASN A 236 20.26 38.81 1.16
C ASN A 236 21.26 39.86 1.62
N ALA A 237 20.89 41.15 1.42
CA ALA A 237 21.76 42.29 1.75
C ALA A 237 21.99 42.45 3.26
N ASN A 238 21.02 42.02 4.11
CA ASN A 238 21.12 42.22 5.55
C ASN A 238 22.24 41.37 6.17
N ASN A 239 22.43 40.15 5.71
CA ASN A 239 23.49 39.26 6.18
C ASN A 239 24.63 39.07 5.17
N ARG A 240 24.63 39.80 4.07
CA ARG A 240 25.62 39.74 2.98
C ARG A 240 25.87 38.34 2.47
N ALA A 241 24.80 37.54 2.35
CA ALA A 241 24.84 36.15 1.99
C ALA A 241 24.09 35.88 0.68
N MET A 242 24.57 34.87 -0.08
CA MET A 242 23.81 34.22 -1.12
C MET A 242 23.02 33.08 -0.52
N GLN A 243 21.74 33.03 -0.82
CA GLN A 243 20.86 31.93 -0.46
C GLN A 243 20.54 31.12 -1.71
N TYR A 244 20.65 29.81 -1.58
CA TYR A 244 20.30 28.82 -2.61
C TYR A 244 19.18 27.96 -2.07
N PHE A 245 18.21 27.69 -2.92
CA PHE A 245 17.05 26.88 -2.58
C PHE A 245 16.86 25.83 -3.67
N LEU A 246 17.09 24.56 -3.36
CA LEU A 246 16.72 23.47 -4.24
C LEU A 246 15.29 23.04 -3.87
N ASN A 247 14.36 23.28 -4.78
CA ASN A 247 12.96 22.90 -4.63
C ASN A 247 12.74 21.55 -5.33
N ASN A 248 12.15 20.58 -4.64
CA ASN A 248 11.87 19.26 -5.14
C ASN A 248 10.41 18.90 -4.89
N ILE A 249 9.64 18.90 -5.96
CA ILE A 249 8.21 18.59 -5.93
C ILE A 249 8.01 17.23 -6.58
N LYS A 250 7.54 16.25 -5.80
CA LYS A 250 7.34 14.88 -6.26
C LYS A 250 6.01 14.31 -5.82
N MET A 251 5.63 13.26 -6.49
CA MET A 251 4.54 12.39 -6.13
C MET A 251 5.13 11.07 -5.66
N TYR A 252 4.82 10.67 -4.44
CA TYR A 252 5.15 9.38 -3.84
C TYR A 252 3.86 8.64 -3.53
N GLU A 253 3.49 7.73 -4.41
CA GLU A 253 2.29 6.92 -4.30
C GLU A 253 2.62 5.46 -4.63
N PHE A 254 1.72 4.55 -4.34
CA PHE A 254 1.80 3.17 -4.77
C PHE A 254 0.56 2.77 -5.56
N SER A 255 0.72 1.82 -6.47
CA SER A 255 -0.36 1.29 -7.28
C SER A 255 -1.18 0.28 -6.49
N LEU A 256 -2.50 0.44 -6.52
CA LEU A 256 -3.45 -0.55 -6.00
C LEU A 256 -3.65 -1.72 -6.97
N PHE A 257 -3.21 -1.55 -8.22
CA PHE A 257 -3.41 -2.52 -9.30
C PHE A 257 -2.24 -3.46 -9.50
N ALA A 258 -1.05 -3.08 -9.04
CA ALA A 258 0.16 -3.88 -9.20
C ALA A 258 0.31 -4.95 -8.10
N ASN A 259 0.95 -6.07 -8.43
CA ASN A 259 1.25 -7.12 -7.47
C ASN A 259 2.26 -6.65 -6.44
N ALA A 260 1.96 -6.87 -5.16
CA ALA A 260 2.85 -6.56 -4.05
C ALA A 260 2.52 -7.40 -2.82
N VAL A 261 3.56 -7.92 -2.16
CA VAL A 261 3.45 -8.68 -0.91
C VAL A 261 4.59 -8.29 0.02
N VAL A 262 4.27 -7.95 1.26
CA VAL A 262 5.22 -7.67 2.33
C VAL A 262 5.42 -8.94 3.15
N PHE A 263 6.66 -9.29 3.46
CA PHE A 263 7.01 -10.36 4.40
C PHE A 263 7.13 -9.79 5.80
N ALA A 264 6.26 -10.20 6.70
CA ALA A 264 6.26 -9.74 8.08
C ALA A 264 5.90 -10.85 9.07
N THR A 265 6.17 -10.65 10.36
CA THR A 265 5.75 -11.60 11.40
C THR A 265 4.25 -11.59 11.65
N THR A 266 3.61 -10.45 11.43
CA THR A 266 2.17 -10.24 11.66
C THR A 266 1.60 -9.29 10.61
N GLU A 267 0.30 -9.33 10.38
CA GLU A 267 -0.38 -8.26 9.66
C GLU A 267 -0.57 -7.05 10.57
N ALA A 268 -0.55 -5.85 9.98
CA ALA A 268 -0.92 -4.65 10.71
C ALA A 268 -2.44 -4.66 10.99
N THR A 269 -2.82 -4.31 12.20
CA THR A 269 -4.24 -4.17 12.58
C THR A 269 -4.67 -2.72 12.37
N VAL A 270 -5.68 -2.53 11.52
CA VAL A 270 -6.31 -1.24 11.28
C VAL A 270 -7.72 -1.26 11.88
N ASN A 271 -7.94 -0.38 12.85
CA ASN A 271 -9.25 -0.23 13.47
C ASN A 271 -10.16 0.64 12.61
N PRO A 272 -11.47 0.33 12.51
CA PRO A 272 -12.42 1.21 11.87
C PRO A 272 -12.68 2.46 12.73
N THR A 273 -13.01 3.56 12.07
CA THR A 273 -13.50 4.80 12.68
C THR A 273 -15.03 4.95 12.54
N ALA A 274 -15.63 4.21 11.62
CA ALA A 274 -17.07 4.18 11.40
C ALA A 274 -17.50 2.90 10.67
N PHE A 275 -18.80 2.59 10.78
CA PHE A 275 -19.45 1.49 10.07
C PHE A 275 -20.61 2.00 9.23
N LYS A 276 -20.84 1.34 8.09
CA LYS A 276 -22.01 1.49 7.22
C LYS A 276 -22.58 0.11 6.91
N PHE A 277 -23.88 0.02 6.75
CA PHE A 277 -24.57 -1.22 6.41
C PHE A 277 -25.16 -1.08 5.01
N LEU A 278 -24.84 -2.03 4.12
CA LEU A 278 -25.37 -2.06 2.77
C LEU A 278 -26.24 -3.28 2.57
N VAL A 279 -27.41 -3.05 2.00
CA VAL A 279 -28.35 -4.10 1.56
C VAL A 279 -28.53 -3.96 0.05
N ASN A 280 -28.17 -4.99 -0.71
CA ASN A 280 -28.17 -4.97 -2.17
C ASN A 280 -27.35 -3.80 -2.76
N GLY A 281 -26.24 -3.42 -2.09
CA GLY A 281 -25.36 -2.34 -2.53
C GLY A 281 -25.80 -0.92 -2.13
N GLU A 282 -26.95 -0.75 -1.46
CA GLU A 282 -27.43 0.54 -0.97
C GLU A 282 -27.20 0.69 0.53
N GLU A 283 -26.71 1.85 0.97
CA GLU A 283 -26.55 2.18 2.39
C GLU A 283 -27.92 2.31 3.07
N LYS A 284 -28.09 1.57 4.15
CA LYS A 284 -29.31 1.57 4.95
C LYS A 284 -29.00 1.79 6.44
N THR A 285 -29.78 2.63 7.10
CA THR A 285 -29.79 2.81 8.55
C THR A 285 -30.91 2.02 9.23
N SER A 286 -31.93 1.62 8.43
CA SER A 286 -33.02 0.77 8.87
C SER A 286 -33.50 -0.14 7.72
N ILE A 287 -33.96 -1.35 8.07
CA ILE A 287 -34.51 -2.32 7.14
C ILE A 287 -35.73 -3.02 7.74
N THR A 288 -36.64 -3.49 6.88
CA THR A 288 -37.69 -4.43 7.26
C THR A 288 -37.39 -5.78 6.61
N ILE A 289 -37.45 -6.86 7.38
CA ILE A 289 -37.14 -8.20 6.93
C ILE A 289 -38.28 -9.16 7.23
N THR A 290 -38.58 -10.01 6.25
CA THR A 290 -39.54 -11.13 6.34
C THR A 290 -38.86 -12.48 6.28
N LYS A 291 -37.57 -12.52 5.91
CA LYS A 291 -36.71 -13.70 5.75
C LYS A 291 -35.26 -13.37 6.06
N ALA A 292 -34.43 -14.40 6.22
CA ALA A 292 -33.00 -14.21 6.40
C ALA A 292 -32.41 -13.31 5.28
N THR A 293 -31.74 -12.25 5.70
CA THR A 293 -31.24 -11.18 4.82
C THR A 293 -29.77 -10.97 5.07
N ASP A 294 -29.00 -10.96 3.98
CA ASP A 294 -27.57 -10.66 4.04
C ASP A 294 -27.34 -9.15 4.00
N VAL A 295 -26.47 -8.68 4.89
CA VAL A 295 -26.09 -7.27 4.99
C VAL A 295 -24.56 -7.19 4.94
N GLU A 296 -24.04 -6.36 4.03
CA GLU A 296 -22.63 -6.05 3.97
C GLU A 296 -22.30 -4.96 4.98
N VAL A 297 -21.23 -5.17 5.77
CA VAL A 297 -20.75 -4.21 6.78
C VAL A 297 -19.49 -3.54 6.25
N VAL A 298 -19.60 -2.30 5.83
CA VAL A 298 -18.48 -1.51 5.31
C VAL A 298 -17.87 -0.69 6.42
N THR A 299 -16.54 -0.78 6.55
CA THR A 299 -15.76 -0.02 7.53
C THR A 299 -15.14 1.23 6.92
N THR A 300 -14.91 2.25 7.73
CA THR A 300 -14.08 3.40 7.37
C THR A 300 -12.80 3.37 8.25
N PRO A 301 -11.57 3.33 7.72
CA PRO A 301 -11.27 3.05 6.30
C PRO A 301 -11.72 1.64 5.88
N TYR A 302 -11.94 1.43 4.59
CA TYR A 302 -12.36 0.11 4.08
C TYR A 302 -11.30 -0.98 4.36
N SER A 303 -10.02 -0.59 4.37
CA SER A 303 -8.88 -1.46 4.70
C SER A 303 -8.83 -1.92 6.15
N ALA A 304 -9.73 -1.43 7.04
CA ALA A 304 -9.80 -1.90 8.42
C ALA A 304 -10.05 -3.42 8.48
N ASN A 305 -9.20 -4.10 9.26
CA ASN A 305 -9.17 -5.56 9.38
C ASN A 305 -9.30 -6.06 10.83
N ALA A 306 -9.52 -5.15 11.78
CA ALA A 306 -9.80 -5.52 13.16
C ALA A 306 -11.04 -6.43 13.25
N SER A 307 -11.05 -7.35 14.19
CA SER A 307 -12.16 -8.29 14.38
C SER A 307 -13.42 -7.57 14.85
N ILE A 308 -14.48 -7.63 14.03
CA ILE A 308 -15.77 -7.00 14.33
C ILE A 308 -16.63 -7.98 15.14
N THR A 309 -17.20 -7.46 16.24
CA THR A 309 -18.20 -8.16 17.03
C THR A 309 -19.59 -7.69 16.61
N TYR A 310 -20.53 -8.62 16.44
CA TYR A 310 -21.91 -8.33 16.08
C TYR A 310 -22.85 -8.78 17.19
N ALA A 311 -23.86 -7.97 17.50
CA ALA A 311 -24.87 -8.28 18.50
C ALA A 311 -26.27 -7.79 18.07
N SER A 312 -27.31 -8.47 18.56
CA SER A 312 -28.69 -8.03 18.44
C SER A 312 -29.20 -7.53 19.80
N SER A 313 -29.89 -6.40 19.81
CA SER A 313 -30.51 -5.89 21.03
C SER A 313 -31.73 -6.73 21.48
N ALA A 314 -32.29 -7.55 20.59
CA ALA A 314 -33.45 -8.39 20.87
C ALA A 314 -33.37 -9.69 20.02
N GLU A 315 -32.60 -10.69 20.52
CA GLU A 315 -32.42 -11.98 19.82
C GLU A 315 -33.73 -12.74 19.62
N GLY A 316 -34.75 -12.53 20.49
CA GLY A 316 -36.07 -13.08 20.30
C GLY A 316 -36.87 -12.45 19.15
N LYS A 317 -36.35 -11.39 18.51
CA LYS A 317 -36.94 -10.73 17.33
C LYS A 317 -36.11 -10.96 16.09
N ALA A 318 -34.81 -10.71 16.17
CA ALA A 318 -33.87 -10.95 15.10
C ALA A 318 -32.52 -11.43 15.66
N THR A 319 -31.91 -12.43 15.05
CA THR A 319 -30.55 -12.86 15.36
C THR A 319 -29.58 -12.44 14.26
N VAL A 320 -28.28 -12.32 14.61
CA VAL A 320 -27.23 -11.94 13.68
C VAL A 320 -26.08 -12.94 13.74
N ALA A 321 -25.56 -13.34 12.60
CA ALA A 321 -24.38 -14.21 12.48
C ALA A 321 -23.47 -13.75 11.34
N LYS A 322 -22.16 -13.98 11.49
CA LYS A 322 -21.21 -13.80 10.38
C LYS A 322 -21.53 -14.80 9.28
N LYS A 323 -21.57 -14.36 8.03
CA LYS A 323 -21.75 -15.26 6.89
C LYS A 323 -20.48 -16.04 6.63
N SER A 324 -20.59 -17.36 6.60
CA SER A 324 -19.45 -18.26 6.30
C SER A 324 -18.91 -17.98 4.89
N GLY A 325 -17.58 -17.87 4.76
CA GLY A 325 -16.91 -17.66 3.46
C GLY A 325 -17.00 -16.25 2.90
N ALA A 326 -17.65 -15.31 3.60
CA ALA A 326 -17.73 -13.90 3.19
C ALA A 326 -17.18 -12.99 4.28
N ASN A 327 -16.18 -12.18 3.92
CA ASN A 327 -15.61 -11.20 4.83
C ASN A 327 -16.53 -9.97 4.91
N LYS A 328 -16.79 -9.49 6.13
CA LYS A 328 -17.64 -8.32 6.38
C LYS A 328 -19.10 -8.45 5.88
N VAL A 329 -19.64 -9.67 5.78
CA VAL A 329 -21.05 -9.91 5.53
C VAL A 329 -21.66 -10.61 6.72
N ILE A 330 -22.83 -10.14 7.14
CA ILE A 330 -23.64 -10.75 8.20
C ILE A 330 -24.97 -11.22 7.63
N THR A 331 -25.51 -12.28 8.18
CA THR A 331 -26.89 -12.73 7.91
C THR A 331 -27.75 -12.38 9.12
N ILE A 332 -28.81 -11.60 8.92
CA ILE A 332 -29.81 -11.27 9.91
C ILE A 332 -31.00 -12.20 9.67
N THR A 333 -31.34 -12.98 10.71
CA THR A 333 -32.45 -13.97 10.62
C THR A 333 -33.60 -13.50 11.48
N PRO A 334 -34.82 -13.33 10.94
CA PRO A 334 -36.01 -13.01 11.71
C PRO A 334 -36.41 -14.18 12.59
N VAL A 335 -36.93 -13.90 13.79
CA VAL A 335 -37.42 -14.87 14.77
C VAL A 335 -38.90 -14.64 15.10
N ALA A 336 -39.31 -13.39 15.35
CA ALA A 336 -40.69 -13.02 15.62
C ALA A 336 -40.91 -11.54 15.31
N ASP A 337 -42.14 -11.13 15.02
CA ASP A 337 -42.49 -9.74 14.77
C ASP A 337 -42.00 -8.78 15.84
N GLY A 338 -41.49 -7.64 15.41
CA GLY A 338 -41.01 -6.58 16.28
C GLY A 338 -39.73 -5.92 15.79
N SER A 339 -39.08 -5.19 16.67
CA SER A 339 -37.89 -4.42 16.31
C SER A 339 -36.67 -4.89 17.10
N ALA A 340 -35.52 -4.87 16.44
CA ALA A 340 -34.20 -5.09 17.04
C ALA A 340 -33.17 -4.14 16.42
N ASN A 341 -32.15 -3.80 17.18
CA ASN A 341 -30.97 -3.08 16.67
C ASN A 341 -29.83 -4.07 16.52
N ILE A 342 -29.26 -4.17 15.33
CA ILE A 342 -28.06 -4.93 15.05
C ILE A 342 -26.87 -3.99 15.15
N THR A 343 -25.91 -4.33 16.01
CA THR A 343 -24.71 -3.53 16.25
C THR A 343 -23.47 -4.23 15.73
N ALA A 344 -22.55 -3.46 15.13
CA ALA A 344 -21.19 -3.86 14.78
C ALA A 344 -20.22 -3.04 15.63
N THR A 345 -19.31 -3.70 16.36
CA THR A 345 -18.44 -3.03 17.35
C THR A 345 -16.99 -3.47 17.20
N VAL A 346 -16.06 -2.49 17.27
CA VAL A 346 -14.62 -2.69 17.44
C VAL A 346 -14.12 -1.65 18.46
N GLY A 347 -13.69 -2.11 19.63
CA GLY A 347 -13.32 -1.21 20.73
C GLY A 347 -14.51 -0.32 21.14
N GLU A 348 -14.32 0.99 21.06
CA GLU A 348 -15.35 1.99 21.36
C GLU A 348 -16.20 2.39 20.14
N VAL A 349 -15.80 1.98 18.95
CA VAL A 349 -16.49 2.35 17.71
C VAL A 349 -17.63 1.37 17.46
N THR A 350 -18.86 1.92 17.34
CA THR A 350 -20.08 1.14 17.13
C THR A 350 -20.89 1.70 15.97
N GLY A 351 -21.36 0.81 15.11
CA GLY A 351 -22.39 1.10 14.09
C GLY A 351 -23.67 0.36 14.40
N THR A 352 -24.83 0.95 14.10
CA THR A 352 -26.14 0.37 14.40
C THR A 352 -27.03 0.36 13.17
N LEU A 353 -27.69 -0.77 12.91
CA LEU A 353 -28.73 -0.95 11.91
C LEU A 353 -30.05 -1.30 12.61
N ALA A 354 -31.07 -0.48 12.44
CA ALA A 354 -32.41 -0.77 12.96
C ALA A 354 -33.10 -1.81 12.08
N VAL A 355 -33.63 -2.86 12.70
CA VAL A 355 -34.31 -3.96 11.97
C VAL A 355 -35.72 -4.11 12.49
N THR A 356 -36.69 -4.04 11.60
CA THR A 356 -38.09 -4.41 11.85
C THR A 356 -38.36 -5.78 11.24
N VAL A 357 -38.88 -6.69 12.02
CA VAL A 357 -39.28 -8.03 11.60
C VAL A 357 -40.79 -8.07 11.41
N ASP A 358 -41.23 -8.58 10.25
CA ASP A 358 -42.65 -8.74 9.86
C ASP A 358 -42.79 -10.12 9.18
N VAL A 359 -43.00 -11.21 9.99
CA VAL A 359 -43.02 -12.62 9.56
C VAL A 359 -44.36 -13.31 9.86
#